data_54da79f61fefc08c88ea4fc6eab1b23a
#
_entry.id   54da79f61fefc08c88ea4fc6eab1b23a
#
_cell.length_a   1.000
_cell.length_b   1.000
_cell.length_c   1.000
_cell.angle_alpha   90.00
_cell.angle_beta   90.00
_cell.angle_gamma   90.00
#
_symmetry.space_group_name_H-M   'P 1'
#
loop_
_entity.id
_entity.type
_entity.pdbx_description
1 polymer ?
#
loop_
_entity_poly.entity_id
_entity_poly.type
_entity_poly.pdbx_seq_one_letter_code
_entity_poly.pdbx_strand_id
1 'polypeptide(L)'
;KSALKIDPNQQRVEFSDGSLKYDHLVLSTGSKPRELPPYNSRKIKNLFTMRDLNDANSIEAFMKSGMRLLIVGGGYIGLEAAATARKFGVDVTLVEIEERILKRVAAKETSDYIRSLHISNGVKIKEAIGLDKLEIVGEKVVNASLTDGSDINVDFVIVGIGITPNTDLAEGANLKINNGILINEKCQTSVSNIYAAGDCTSFKYKNTLVRLESVGNAIDQATTVAQNIMKQNTSYTPKPWFWSDQYDLKLQIAGLNTGYDEVVVRKGESRQVSHWYYKGQSLLAVDALNDPRCYMIGKRLIEANKSPSKNQLRDENFNLKVLLK
;
A
#
# COMPACT_ATOMS: atom_id res chain seq x y z
N LYS A 1 3.11 18.33 19.77
CA LYS A 1 2.46 19.53 19.22
C LYS A 1 2.12 19.29 17.77
N SER A 2 0.94 19.68 17.34
CA SER A 2 0.54 19.61 15.94
C SER A 2 0.91 20.90 15.22
N ALA A 3 1.52 20.78 14.03
CA ALA A 3 1.74 21.92 13.14
C ALA A 3 0.37 22.32 12.53
N LEU A 4 0.08 23.60 12.55
CA LEU A 4 -1.19 24.16 12.06
C LEU A 4 -1.03 24.89 10.73
N LYS A 5 0.13 25.56 10.53
CA LYS A 5 0.41 26.34 9.33
C LYS A 5 1.90 26.45 9.07
N ILE A 6 2.24 26.58 7.81
CA ILE A 6 3.59 26.88 7.35
C ILE A 6 3.57 28.22 6.61
N ASP A 7 4.46 29.14 6.99
CA ASP A 7 4.74 30.36 6.24
C ASP A 7 6.13 30.23 5.57
N PRO A 8 6.18 29.91 4.28
CA PRO A 8 7.46 29.78 3.56
C PRO A 8 8.26 31.06 3.46
N ASN A 9 7.60 32.24 3.43
CA ASN A 9 8.27 33.52 3.29
C ASN A 9 8.98 33.93 4.57
N GLN A 10 8.36 33.67 5.72
CA GLN A 10 8.95 33.93 7.04
C GLN A 10 9.78 32.73 7.55
N GLN A 11 9.81 31.62 6.82
CA GLN A 11 10.46 30.36 7.21
C GLN A 11 10.00 29.91 8.62
N ARG A 12 8.68 29.83 8.81
CA ARG A 12 8.07 29.60 10.12
C ARG A 12 7.00 28.50 10.06
N VAL A 13 6.98 27.67 11.08
CA VAL A 13 5.88 26.71 11.34
C VAL A 13 5.12 27.18 12.58
N GLU A 14 3.81 27.30 12.48
CA GLU A 14 2.89 27.68 13.54
C GLU A 14 2.26 26.46 14.23
N PHE A 15 2.12 26.54 15.54
CA PHE A 15 1.45 25.57 16.41
C PHE A 15 0.36 26.28 17.22
N SER A 16 -0.45 25.55 17.97
CA SER A 16 -1.49 26.14 18.84
C SER A 16 -0.93 27.10 19.92
N ASP A 17 0.33 26.91 20.30
CA ASP A 17 0.98 27.59 21.42
C ASP A 17 2.30 28.30 21.03
N GLY A 18 2.42 28.68 19.77
CA GLY A 18 3.60 29.42 19.30
C GLY A 18 4.05 29.05 17.89
N SER A 19 5.28 29.37 17.58
CA SER A 19 5.86 29.08 16.27
C SER A 19 7.36 28.80 16.35
N LEU A 20 7.91 28.10 15.36
CA LEU A 20 9.33 27.84 15.20
C LEU A 20 9.82 28.36 13.83
N LYS A 21 10.97 29.01 13.80
CA LYS A 21 11.68 29.32 12.57
C LYS A 21 12.50 28.10 12.13
N TYR A 22 12.71 27.96 10.82
CA TYR A 22 13.51 26.90 10.23
C TYR A 22 14.43 27.44 9.15
N ASP A 23 15.59 26.86 8.98
CA ASP A 23 16.45 27.03 7.79
C ASP A 23 16.02 26.04 6.69
N HIS A 24 15.74 24.79 7.10
CA HIS A 24 15.21 23.73 6.28
C HIS A 24 13.99 23.08 6.94
N LEU A 25 12.95 22.78 6.16
CA LEU A 25 11.77 22.10 6.63
C LEU A 25 11.59 20.78 5.88
N VAL A 26 11.25 19.70 6.59
CA VAL A 26 10.94 18.41 6.00
C VAL A 26 9.50 18.03 6.34
N LEU A 27 8.69 17.79 5.31
CA LEU A 27 7.32 17.30 5.42
C LEU A 27 7.33 15.77 5.31
N SER A 28 7.08 15.08 6.41
CA SER A 28 6.93 13.61 6.47
C SER A 28 5.55 13.25 7.03
N THR A 29 4.52 13.92 6.51
CA THR A 29 3.15 13.89 7.01
C THR A 29 2.42 12.57 6.71
N GLY A 30 2.99 11.72 5.83
CA GLY A 30 2.44 10.41 5.52
C GLY A 30 1.08 10.47 4.83
N SER A 31 0.21 9.54 5.21
CA SER A 31 -1.11 9.35 4.61
C SER A 31 -2.12 8.96 5.69
N LYS A 32 -3.41 9.14 5.39
CA LYS A 32 -4.54 8.71 6.22
C LYS A 32 -5.42 7.70 5.47
N PRO A 33 -6.02 6.73 6.17
CA PRO A 33 -6.99 5.83 5.57
C PRO A 33 -8.17 6.60 4.99
N ARG A 34 -8.74 6.08 3.91
CA ARG A 34 -10.05 6.54 3.44
C ARG A 34 -11.13 5.96 4.32
N GLU A 35 -12.01 6.82 4.76
CA GLU A 35 -13.19 6.44 5.52
C GLU A 35 -14.39 6.22 4.59
N LEU A 36 -15.44 5.57 5.10
CA LEU A 36 -16.69 5.36 4.35
C LEU A 36 -17.63 6.56 4.54
N PRO A 37 -17.90 7.37 3.50
CA PRO A 37 -19.02 8.30 3.55
C PRO A 37 -20.36 7.50 3.55
N PRO A 38 -21.38 7.86 4.33
CA PRO A 38 -21.51 9.04 5.23
C PRO A 38 -21.17 8.75 6.69
N TYR A 39 -20.36 7.73 6.98
CA TYR A 39 -20.13 7.24 8.34
C TYR A 39 -18.94 7.91 9.04
N ASN A 40 -18.09 8.63 8.31
CA ASN A 40 -16.88 9.30 8.80
C ASN A 40 -17.13 10.39 9.87
N SER A 41 -18.32 10.96 9.91
CA SER A 41 -18.71 11.98 10.93
C SER A 41 -19.42 11.39 12.15
N ARG A 42 -19.67 10.08 12.18
CA ARG A 42 -20.41 9.40 13.24
C ARG A 42 -19.47 8.70 14.21
N LYS A 43 -19.76 8.79 15.51
CA LYS A 43 -19.07 8.00 16.51
C LYS A 43 -19.59 6.55 16.50
N ILE A 44 -18.94 5.68 15.77
CA ILE A 44 -19.29 4.25 15.63
C ILE A 44 -18.19 3.41 16.27
N LYS A 45 -18.56 2.61 17.29
CA LYS A 45 -17.59 1.91 18.17
C LYS A 45 -16.95 0.65 17.55
N ASN A 46 -17.54 0.11 16.50
CA ASN A 46 -17.14 -1.13 15.85
C ASN A 46 -16.94 -1.00 14.33
N LEU A 47 -16.69 0.22 13.88
CA LEU A 47 -16.27 0.55 12.51
C LEU A 47 -14.86 1.11 12.56
N PHE A 48 -13.92 0.43 11.91
CA PHE A 48 -12.50 0.72 12.02
C PHE A 48 -11.85 0.95 10.66
N THR A 49 -10.81 1.78 10.67
CA THR A 49 -9.74 1.76 9.68
C THR A 49 -8.46 1.21 10.32
N MET A 50 -7.43 0.94 9.55
CA MET A 50 -6.14 0.46 10.07
C MET A 50 -5.02 1.39 9.60
N ARG A 51 -4.37 2.09 10.52
CA ARG A 51 -3.23 2.94 10.23
C ARG A 51 -2.13 2.87 11.29
N ASP A 52 -2.49 2.91 12.57
CA ASP A 52 -1.53 3.01 13.66
C ASP A 52 -1.83 1.99 14.79
N LEU A 53 -1.00 2.05 15.85
CA LEU A 53 -1.12 1.16 16.98
C LEU A 53 -2.45 1.34 17.75
N ASN A 54 -3.01 2.55 17.77
CA ASN A 54 -4.29 2.80 18.45
C ASN A 54 -5.44 2.11 17.71
N ASP A 55 -5.39 2.12 16.37
CA ASP A 55 -6.33 1.36 15.54
C ASP A 55 -6.22 -0.14 15.85
N ALA A 56 -5.00 -0.68 15.86
CA ALA A 56 -4.76 -2.09 16.17
C ALA A 56 -5.27 -2.48 17.56
N ASN A 57 -4.98 -1.68 18.60
CA ASN A 57 -5.46 -1.89 19.96
C ASN A 57 -7.00 -1.83 20.05
N SER A 58 -7.63 -0.94 19.29
CA SER A 58 -9.09 -0.81 19.26
C SER A 58 -9.76 -2.03 18.61
N ILE A 59 -9.14 -2.58 17.58
CA ILE A 59 -9.62 -3.76 16.86
C ILE A 59 -9.38 -5.04 17.67
N GLU A 60 -8.29 -5.12 18.44
CA GLU A 60 -7.91 -6.31 19.23
C GLU A 60 -9.06 -6.79 20.15
N ALA A 61 -9.82 -5.85 20.74
CA ALA A 61 -10.96 -6.18 21.60
C ALA A 61 -12.04 -7.02 20.92
N PHE A 62 -12.11 -6.98 19.57
CA PHE A 62 -13.06 -7.71 18.73
C PHE A 62 -12.48 -8.99 18.12
N MET A 63 -11.15 -9.21 18.20
CA MET A 63 -10.48 -10.37 17.65
C MET A 63 -10.69 -11.62 18.52
N LYS A 64 -11.94 -12.13 18.53
CA LYS A 64 -12.36 -13.31 19.34
C LYS A 64 -13.07 -14.32 18.47
N SER A 65 -12.88 -15.60 18.80
CA SER A 65 -13.52 -16.71 18.10
C SER A 65 -15.04 -16.54 18.03
N GLY A 66 -15.61 -16.77 16.85
CA GLY A 66 -17.03 -16.67 16.58
C GLY A 66 -17.57 -15.24 16.32
N MET A 67 -16.73 -14.21 16.49
CA MET A 67 -17.11 -12.85 16.06
C MET A 67 -17.15 -12.76 14.53
N ARG A 68 -18.09 -11.99 14.01
CA ARG A 68 -18.33 -11.80 12.57
C ARG A 68 -17.72 -10.50 12.09
N LEU A 69 -16.70 -10.57 11.28
CA LEU A 69 -16.02 -9.44 10.68
C LEU A 69 -16.43 -9.25 9.23
N LEU A 70 -16.83 -8.04 8.87
CA LEU A 70 -16.86 -7.58 7.49
C LEU A 70 -15.61 -6.75 7.18
N ILE A 71 -14.89 -7.12 6.13
CA ILE A 71 -13.80 -6.31 5.58
C ILE A 71 -14.29 -5.69 4.26
N VAL A 72 -14.20 -4.37 4.17
CA VAL A 72 -14.54 -3.62 2.96
C VAL A 72 -13.26 -3.21 2.26
N GLY A 73 -12.98 -3.85 1.12
CA GLY A 73 -11.79 -3.65 0.28
C GLY A 73 -10.81 -4.83 0.31
N GLY A 74 -10.52 -5.36 -0.86
CA GLY A 74 -9.64 -6.50 -1.13
C GLY A 74 -8.19 -6.10 -1.47
N GLY A 75 -7.69 -4.98 -0.93
CA GLY A 75 -6.28 -4.59 -0.99
C GLY A 75 -5.42 -5.33 0.03
N TYR A 76 -4.09 -5.07 0.05
CA TYR A 76 -3.17 -5.74 0.98
C TYR A 76 -3.58 -5.61 2.45
N ILE A 77 -3.95 -4.41 2.91
CA ILE A 77 -4.35 -4.18 4.31
C ILE A 77 -5.59 -5.00 4.68
N GLY A 78 -6.60 -5.02 3.81
CA GLY A 78 -7.81 -5.82 4.03
C GLY A 78 -7.52 -7.32 4.11
N LEU A 79 -6.64 -7.83 3.24
CA LEU A 79 -6.23 -9.23 3.21
C LEU A 79 -5.37 -9.60 4.43
N GLU A 80 -4.44 -8.75 4.86
CA GLU A 80 -3.64 -8.94 6.08
C GLU A 80 -4.52 -8.95 7.34
N ALA A 81 -5.51 -8.04 7.39
CA ALA A 81 -6.52 -8.03 8.46
C ALA A 81 -7.34 -9.33 8.46
N ALA A 82 -7.76 -9.81 7.27
CA ALA A 82 -8.47 -11.09 7.13
C ALA A 82 -7.62 -12.27 7.62
N ALA A 83 -6.36 -12.33 7.19
CA ALA A 83 -5.43 -13.38 7.60
C ALA A 83 -5.21 -13.38 9.13
N THR A 84 -5.07 -12.19 9.72
CA THR A 84 -4.91 -12.03 11.16
C THR A 84 -6.18 -12.43 11.91
N ALA A 85 -7.36 -11.97 11.49
CA ALA A 85 -8.63 -12.28 12.12
C ALA A 85 -8.92 -13.79 12.11
N ARG A 86 -8.61 -14.49 11.00
CA ARG A 86 -8.76 -15.96 10.93
C ARG A 86 -7.88 -16.71 11.92
N LYS A 87 -6.69 -16.21 12.25
CA LYS A 87 -5.83 -16.82 13.30
C LYS A 87 -6.48 -16.79 14.69
N PHE A 88 -7.35 -15.81 14.94
CA PHE A 88 -8.13 -15.68 16.18
C PHE A 88 -9.50 -16.38 16.12
N GLY A 89 -9.81 -17.09 15.02
CA GLY A 89 -11.08 -17.80 14.86
C GLY A 89 -12.28 -16.89 14.55
N VAL A 90 -12.05 -15.68 14.07
CA VAL A 90 -13.08 -14.75 13.63
C VAL A 90 -13.68 -15.22 12.30
N ASP A 91 -15.01 -15.14 12.16
CA ASP A 91 -15.69 -15.40 10.88
C ASP A 91 -15.57 -14.19 9.97
N VAL A 92 -14.81 -14.34 8.89
CA VAL A 92 -14.46 -13.22 8.00
C VAL A 92 -15.21 -13.29 6.69
N THR A 93 -15.91 -12.21 6.35
CA THR A 93 -16.39 -11.91 4.99
C THR A 93 -15.66 -10.69 4.48
N LEU A 94 -15.07 -10.79 3.29
CA LEU A 94 -14.40 -9.69 2.59
C LEU A 94 -15.17 -9.36 1.32
N VAL A 95 -15.50 -8.09 1.11
CA VAL A 95 -16.14 -7.58 -0.11
C VAL A 95 -15.15 -6.70 -0.87
N GLU A 96 -15.10 -6.86 -2.20
CA GLU A 96 -14.31 -6.06 -3.11
C GLU A 96 -15.19 -5.60 -4.28
N ILE A 97 -15.28 -4.29 -4.47
CA ILE A 97 -16.11 -3.69 -5.54
C ILE A 97 -15.55 -3.95 -6.93
N GLU A 98 -14.25 -4.09 -7.04
CA GLU A 98 -13.57 -4.46 -8.29
C GLU A 98 -13.84 -5.95 -8.62
N GLU A 99 -13.64 -6.32 -9.87
CA GLU A 99 -13.86 -7.69 -10.36
C GLU A 99 -13.02 -8.76 -9.67
N ARG A 100 -11.95 -8.37 -8.97
CA ARG A 100 -11.08 -9.23 -8.18
C ARG A 100 -10.30 -8.48 -7.10
N ILE A 101 -9.91 -9.17 -6.06
CA ILE A 101 -8.97 -8.64 -5.06
C ILE A 101 -7.66 -8.22 -5.73
N LEU A 102 -6.95 -7.25 -5.16
CA LEU A 102 -5.65 -6.73 -5.64
C LEU A 102 -5.65 -6.23 -7.08
N LYS A 103 -6.79 -6.00 -7.74
CA LYS A 103 -6.86 -5.63 -9.17
C LYS A 103 -5.98 -4.46 -9.54
N ARG A 104 -5.88 -3.45 -8.67
CA ARG A 104 -5.11 -2.22 -8.93
C ARG A 104 -3.60 -2.40 -8.81
N VAL A 105 -3.13 -3.45 -8.14
CA VAL A 105 -1.72 -3.57 -7.70
C VAL A 105 -1.06 -4.87 -8.12
N ALA A 106 -1.81 -5.88 -8.54
CA ALA A 106 -1.27 -7.19 -8.94
C ALA A 106 -1.98 -7.74 -10.18
N ALA A 107 -1.34 -8.67 -10.87
CA ALA A 107 -1.95 -9.42 -11.96
C ALA A 107 -2.98 -10.44 -11.46
N LYS A 108 -3.74 -11.00 -12.41
CA LYS A 108 -4.75 -12.02 -12.12
C LYS A 108 -4.13 -13.25 -11.43
N GLU A 109 -2.96 -13.67 -11.85
CA GLU A 109 -2.22 -14.82 -11.34
C GLU A 109 -1.91 -14.66 -9.84
N THR A 110 -1.44 -13.48 -9.43
CA THR A 110 -1.19 -13.16 -8.01
C THR A 110 -2.50 -13.09 -7.23
N SER A 111 -3.54 -12.46 -7.80
CA SER A 111 -4.86 -12.41 -7.17
C SER A 111 -5.46 -13.79 -6.96
N ASP A 112 -5.42 -14.65 -7.97
CA ASP A 112 -5.97 -16.02 -7.92
C ASP A 112 -5.26 -16.88 -6.86
N TYR A 113 -3.94 -16.76 -6.75
CA TYR A 113 -3.17 -17.44 -5.72
C TYR A 113 -3.60 -17.00 -4.32
N ILE A 114 -3.63 -15.69 -4.08
CA ILE A 114 -3.98 -15.11 -2.77
C ILE A 114 -5.44 -15.40 -2.43
N ARG A 115 -6.36 -15.30 -3.40
CA ARG A 115 -7.77 -15.67 -3.21
C ARG A 115 -7.90 -17.12 -2.75
N SER A 116 -7.23 -18.04 -3.43
CA SER A 116 -7.26 -19.47 -3.09
C SER A 116 -6.73 -19.72 -1.68
N LEU A 117 -5.66 -19.02 -1.29
CA LEU A 117 -5.09 -19.09 0.05
C LEU A 117 -6.10 -18.64 1.12
N HIS A 118 -6.77 -17.50 0.89
CA HIS A 118 -7.76 -16.98 1.84
C HIS A 118 -8.99 -17.86 1.96
N ILE A 119 -9.51 -18.36 0.84
CA ILE A 119 -10.67 -19.27 0.82
C ILE A 119 -10.33 -20.57 1.56
N SER A 120 -9.15 -21.13 1.33
CA SER A 120 -8.70 -22.37 2.05
C SER A 120 -8.52 -22.15 3.55
N ASN A 121 -8.34 -20.91 4.00
CA ASN A 121 -8.33 -20.52 5.41
C ASN A 121 -9.69 -20.06 5.93
N GLY A 122 -10.77 -20.26 5.16
CA GLY A 122 -12.15 -20.02 5.59
C GLY A 122 -12.61 -18.56 5.49
N VAL A 123 -11.94 -17.70 4.70
CA VAL A 123 -12.44 -16.38 4.38
C VAL A 123 -13.49 -16.46 3.27
N LYS A 124 -14.63 -15.83 3.46
CA LYS A 124 -15.65 -15.65 2.43
C LYS A 124 -15.31 -14.40 1.63
N ILE A 125 -14.85 -14.56 0.39
CA ILE A 125 -14.53 -13.44 -0.51
C ILE A 125 -15.67 -13.24 -1.50
N LYS A 126 -16.20 -12.02 -1.58
CA LYS A 126 -17.19 -11.57 -2.55
C LYS A 126 -16.55 -10.48 -3.42
N GLU A 127 -16.27 -10.80 -4.66
CA GLU A 127 -15.71 -9.90 -5.67
C GLU A 127 -16.81 -9.34 -6.58
N ALA A 128 -16.56 -8.18 -7.18
CA ALA A 128 -17.53 -7.38 -7.93
C ALA A 128 -18.77 -7.01 -7.09
N ILE A 129 -18.63 -6.97 -5.77
CA ILE A 129 -19.68 -6.67 -4.80
C ILE A 129 -19.15 -5.63 -3.82
N GLY A 130 -19.85 -4.52 -3.71
CA GLY A 130 -19.54 -3.44 -2.78
C GLY A 130 -20.44 -3.44 -1.54
N LEU A 131 -20.06 -2.66 -0.55
CA LEU A 131 -20.95 -2.26 0.53
C LEU A 131 -21.94 -1.22 0.00
N ASP A 132 -23.24 -1.45 0.20
CA ASP A 132 -24.29 -0.49 -0.08
C ASP A 132 -24.59 0.36 1.15
N LYS A 133 -24.91 -0.29 2.28
CA LYS A 133 -25.32 0.39 3.51
C LYS A 133 -24.91 -0.36 4.76
N LEU A 134 -24.64 0.40 5.83
CA LEU A 134 -24.49 -0.13 7.20
C LEU A 134 -25.74 0.21 8.02
N GLU A 135 -26.31 -0.79 8.67
CA GLU A 135 -27.33 -0.60 9.69
C GLU A 135 -26.67 -0.36 11.04
N ILE A 136 -27.05 0.77 11.69
CA ILE A 136 -26.47 1.21 12.94
C ILE A 136 -27.56 1.26 14.00
N VAL A 137 -27.36 0.53 15.08
CA VAL A 137 -28.23 0.57 16.27
C VAL A 137 -27.43 1.17 17.42
N GLY A 138 -27.87 2.34 17.90
CA GLY A 138 -27.09 3.14 18.83
C GLY A 138 -25.78 3.62 18.20
N GLU A 139 -24.64 3.18 18.76
CA GLU A 139 -23.29 3.52 18.26
C GLU A 139 -22.57 2.29 17.65
N LYS A 140 -23.32 1.27 17.22
CA LYS A 140 -22.75 0.02 16.67
C LYS A 140 -23.37 -0.35 15.35
N VAL A 141 -22.54 -0.78 14.39
CA VAL A 141 -22.97 -1.49 13.21
C VAL A 141 -23.45 -2.88 13.63
N VAL A 142 -24.61 -3.30 13.14
CA VAL A 142 -25.19 -4.62 13.41
C VAL A 142 -25.41 -5.44 12.15
N ASN A 143 -25.58 -4.78 10.99
CA ASN A 143 -25.79 -5.40 9.72
C ASN A 143 -25.17 -4.57 8.58
N ALA A 144 -24.81 -5.22 7.48
CA ALA A 144 -24.34 -4.59 6.26
C ALA A 144 -25.11 -5.13 5.06
N SER A 145 -25.75 -4.24 4.32
CA SER A 145 -26.38 -4.55 3.02
C SER A 145 -25.34 -4.40 1.90
N LEU A 146 -25.29 -5.35 0.99
CA LEU A 146 -24.35 -5.36 -0.12
C LEU A 146 -25.04 -5.02 -1.44
N THR A 147 -24.26 -4.65 -2.45
CA THR A 147 -24.76 -4.25 -3.77
C THR A 147 -25.41 -5.39 -4.55
N ASP A 148 -25.22 -6.65 -4.15
CA ASP A 148 -25.91 -7.83 -4.69
C ASP A 148 -27.28 -8.09 -4.02
N GLY A 149 -27.72 -7.21 -3.12
CA GLY A 149 -28.95 -7.32 -2.35
C GLY A 149 -28.87 -8.26 -1.15
N SER A 150 -27.72 -8.85 -0.87
CA SER A 150 -27.53 -9.70 0.32
C SER A 150 -27.22 -8.87 1.56
N ASP A 151 -27.66 -9.38 2.73
CA ASP A 151 -27.39 -8.80 4.04
C ASP A 151 -26.43 -9.68 4.84
N ILE A 152 -25.54 -9.04 5.60
CA ILE A 152 -24.56 -9.71 6.46
C ILE A 152 -24.67 -9.14 7.87
N ASN A 153 -25.00 -9.99 8.84
CA ASN A 153 -24.89 -9.63 10.25
C ASN A 153 -23.43 -9.53 10.63
N VAL A 154 -23.05 -8.45 11.29
CA VAL A 154 -21.65 -8.15 11.67
C VAL A 154 -21.54 -7.75 13.14
N ASP A 155 -20.41 -8.09 13.73
CA ASP A 155 -20.05 -7.65 15.08
C ASP A 155 -19.05 -6.48 15.01
N PHE A 156 -18.26 -6.41 13.92
CA PHE A 156 -17.40 -5.26 13.62
C PHE A 156 -17.05 -5.22 12.12
N VAL A 157 -16.58 -4.04 11.69
CA VAL A 157 -16.23 -3.76 10.28
C VAL A 157 -14.82 -3.14 10.22
N ILE A 158 -13.99 -3.60 9.31
CA ILE A 158 -12.70 -2.98 8.96
C ILE A 158 -12.77 -2.46 7.54
N VAL A 159 -12.40 -1.19 7.35
CA VAL A 159 -12.42 -0.50 6.06
C VAL A 159 -11.00 -0.35 5.52
N GLY A 160 -10.74 -1.01 4.39
CA GLY A 160 -9.44 -1.02 3.71
C GLY A 160 -9.52 -0.55 2.25
N ILE A 161 -10.20 0.57 1.98
CA ILE A 161 -10.46 1.09 0.62
C ILE A 161 -9.39 2.05 0.09
N GLY A 162 -8.19 2.00 0.65
CA GLY A 162 -7.05 2.82 0.26
C GLY A 162 -6.78 3.97 1.20
N ILE A 163 -5.83 4.83 0.80
CA ILE A 163 -5.32 5.94 1.60
C ILE A 163 -5.36 7.25 0.79
N THR A 164 -5.26 8.38 1.52
CA THR A 164 -5.09 9.72 0.96
C THR A 164 -3.83 10.34 1.56
N PRO A 165 -2.91 10.92 0.76
CA PRO A 165 -1.74 11.60 1.29
C PRO A 165 -2.13 12.81 2.13
N ASN A 166 -1.43 13.05 3.23
CA ASN A 166 -1.65 14.22 4.07
C ASN A 166 -0.93 15.42 3.49
N THR A 167 -1.66 16.24 2.73
CA THR A 167 -1.13 17.40 1.99
C THR A 167 -1.58 18.75 2.54
N ASP A 168 -2.48 18.78 3.53
CA ASP A 168 -3.16 19.98 4.02
C ASP A 168 -2.17 21.12 4.39
N LEU A 169 -1.08 20.80 5.11
CA LEU A 169 -0.03 21.79 5.45
C LEU A 169 0.72 22.31 4.22
N ALA A 170 0.97 21.44 3.25
CA ALA A 170 1.66 21.80 2.02
C ALA A 170 0.77 22.67 1.12
N GLU A 171 -0.52 22.36 1.03
CA GLU A 171 -1.52 23.14 0.32
C GLU A 171 -1.68 24.53 0.94
N GLY A 172 -1.80 24.60 2.27
CA GLY A 172 -1.86 25.86 3.00
C GLY A 172 -0.61 26.75 2.85
N ALA A 173 0.52 26.13 2.52
CA ALA A 173 1.79 26.80 2.17
C ALA A 173 1.96 27.09 0.68
N ASN A 174 0.95 26.85 -0.15
CA ASN A 174 0.97 26.99 -1.61
C ASN A 174 2.08 26.15 -2.30
N LEU A 175 2.44 25.01 -1.74
CA LEU A 175 3.34 24.07 -2.41
C LEU A 175 2.59 23.35 -3.54
N LYS A 176 3.32 22.91 -4.56
CA LYS A 176 2.73 22.17 -5.69
C LYS A 176 2.30 20.76 -5.24
N ILE A 177 1.03 20.44 -5.50
CA ILE A 177 0.41 19.15 -5.18
C ILE A 177 -0.07 18.48 -6.46
N ASN A 178 0.21 17.19 -6.57
CA ASN A 178 -0.41 16.33 -7.59
C ASN A 178 -0.44 14.89 -7.06
N ASN A 179 -1.58 14.45 -6.49
CA ASN A 179 -1.73 13.17 -5.81
C ASN A 179 -0.65 12.95 -4.72
N GLY A 180 -0.29 14.02 -4.01
CA GLY A 180 0.79 14.11 -3.03
C GLY A 180 1.61 15.37 -3.23
N ILE A 181 2.51 15.68 -2.31
CA ILE A 181 3.44 16.80 -2.38
C ILE A 181 4.43 16.54 -3.52
N LEU A 182 4.41 17.39 -4.55
CA LEU A 182 5.27 17.22 -5.71
C LEU A 182 6.73 17.54 -5.35
N ILE A 183 7.62 16.57 -5.54
CA ILE A 183 9.07 16.71 -5.27
C ILE A 183 9.89 16.46 -6.53
N ASN A 184 11.10 17.06 -6.53
CA ASN A 184 12.13 16.80 -7.54
C ASN A 184 13.04 15.63 -7.12
N GLU A 185 14.07 15.35 -7.92
CA GLU A 185 15.06 14.30 -7.65
C GLU A 185 15.90 14.52 -6.38
N LYS A 186 15.90 15.72 -5.81
CA LYS A 186 16.53 16.04 -4.52
C LYS A 186 15.56 15.95 -3.34
N CYS A 187 14.35 15.47 -3.58
CA CYS A 187 13.23 15.48 -2.64
C CYS A 187 12.82 16.88 -2.18
N GLN A 188 13.13 17.92 -2.95
CA GLN A 188 12.69 19.30 -2.70
C GLN A 188 11.30 19.51 -3.28
N THR A 189 10.50 20.29 -2.58
CA THR A 189 9.19 20.76 -3.04
C THR A 189 9.35 21.92 -4.05
N SER A 190 8.26 22.64 -4.36
CA SER A 190 8.32 23.87 -5.16
C SER A 190 9.06 25.03 -4.46
N VAL A 191 9.40 24.90 -3.18
CA VAL A 191 10.18 25.84 -2.38
C VAL A 191 11.48 25.16 -1.98
N SER A 192 12.62 25.73 -2.34
CA SER A 192 13.93 25.08 -2.35
C SER A 192 14.46 24.62 -0.98
N ASN A 193 14.03 25.26 0.10
CA ASN A 193 14.39 24.88 1.48
C ASN A 193 13.29 24.06 2.19
N ILE A 194 12.24 23.65 1.46
CA ILE A 194 11.22 22.73 1.96
C ILE A 194 11.31 21.42 1.18
N TYR A 195 11.50 20.34 1.90
CA TYR A 195 11.60 18.97 1.41
C TYR A 195 10.38 18.16 1.82
N ALA A 196 10.14 17.04 1.15
CA ALA A 196 9.15 16.08 1.60
C ALA A 196 9.64 14.64 1.36
N ALA A 197 9.17 13.69 2.19
CA ALA A 197 9.54 12.28 2.12
C ALA A 197 8.38 11.36 2.55
N GLY A 198 8.34 10.15 1.97
CA GLY A 198 7.39 9.08 2.29
C GLY A 198 6.05 9.17 1.55
N ASP A 199 5.01 8.56 2.13
CA ASP A 199 3.69 8.36 1.49
C ASP A 199 3.00 9.65 1.05
N CYS A 200 3.37 10.79 1.64
CA CYS A 200 2.82 12.09 1.26
C CYS A 200 3.38 12.66 -0.05
N THR A 201 4.43 12.04 -0.63
CA THR A 201 5.14 12.60 -1.80
C THR A 201 4.70 12.00 -3.12
N SER A 202 4.78 12.82 -4.17
CA SER A 202 4.59 12.42 -5.57
C SER A 202 5.80 12.89 -6.40
N PHE A 203 6.29 12.03 -7.29
CA PHE A 203 7.53 12.30 -8.04
C PHE A 203 7.55 11.55 -9.37
N LYS A 204 8.44 11.95 -10.29
CA LYS A 204 8.61 11.28 -11.59
C LYS A 204 9.42 10.00 -11.45
N TYR A 205 8.88 8.91 -12.00
CA TYR A 205 9.58 7.64 -12.19
C TYR A 205 9.34 7.15 -13.63
N LYS A 206 10.39 6.94 -14.42
CA LYS A 206 10.29 6.51 -15.83
C LYS A 206 9.22 7.29 -16.61
N ASN A 207 9.26 8.61 -16.54
CA ASN A 207 8.31 9.55 -17.19
C ASN A 207 6.85 9.51 -16.70
N THR A 208 6.53 8.74 -15.68
CA THR A 208 5.20 8.69 -15.05
C THR A 208 5.27 9.31 -13.66
N LEU A 209 4.24 10.06 -13.28
CA LEU A 209 4.11 10.52 -11.91
C LEU A 209 3.62 9.37 -11.04
N VAL A 210 4.33 9.10 -9.95
CA VAL A 210 4.02 8.03 -9.02
C VAL A 210 4.03 8.51 -7.57
N ARG A 211 3.30 7.80 -6.72
CA ARG A 211 3.37 7.88 -5.27
C ARG A 211 3.63 6.46 -4.75
N LEU A 212 4.71 6.26 -4.03
CA LEU A 212 5.11 4.96 -3.50
C LEU A 212 4.81 4.90 -1.99
N GLU A 213 3.84 4.08 -1.64
CA GLU A 213 3.39 3.84 -0.27
C GLU A 213 4.16 2.65 0.32
N SER A 214 5.46 2.87 0.61
CA SER A 214 6.29 1.79 1.15
C SER A 214 7.37 2.30 2.11
N VAL A 215 7.72 1.45 3.07
CA VAL A 215 8.78 1.72 4.06
C VAL A 215 10.11 2.01 3.36
N GLY A 216 10.47 1.22 2.33
CA GLY A 216 11.71 1.42 1.59
C GLY A 216 11.78 2.79 0.94
N ASN A 217 10.69 3.22 0.27
CA ASN A 217 10.62 4.56 -0.33
C ASN A 217 10.77 5.68 0.72
N ALA A 218 10.06 5.56 1.84
CA ALA A 218 10.12 6.56 2.91
C ALA A 218 11.54 6.72 3.47
N ILE A 219 12.25 5.62 3.70
CA ILE A 219 13.64 5.61 4.20
C ILE A 219 14.60 6.21 3.15
N ASP A 220 14.50 5.78 1.90
CA ASP A 220 15.41 6.23 0.83
C ASP A 220 15.23 7.73 0.55
N GLN A 221 13.98 8.23 0.52
CA GLN A 221 13.71 9.66 0.38
C GLN A 221 14.22 10.45 1.58
N ALA A 222 13.97 10.01 2.81
CA ALA A 222 14.44 10.68 4.03
C ALA A 222 15.97 10.74 4.07
N THR A 223 16.66 9.67 3.65
CA THR A 223 18.12 9.64 3.52
C THR A 223 18.61 10.67 2.49
N THR A 224 17.96 10.74 1.32
CA THR A 224 18.28 11.72 0.28
C THR A 224 18.05 13.15 0.78
N VAL A 225 16.97 13.41 1.52
CA VAL A 225 16.69 14.72 2.14
C VAL A 225 17.81 15.09 3.10
N ALA A 226 18.19 14.20 4.02
CA ALA A 226 19.25 14.45 4.99
C ALA A 226 20.60 14.79 4.31
N GLN A 227 20.96 14.02 3.28
CA GLN A 227 22.17 14.26 2.49
C GLN A 227 22.14 15.63 1.78
N ASN A 228 20.99 16.03 1.23
CA ASN A 228 20.83 17.32 0.55
C ASN A 228 20.85 18.51 1.53
N ILE A 229 20.27 18.39 2.71
CA ILE A 229 20.41 19.38 3.78
C ILE A 229 21.88 19.54 4.17
N MET A 230 22.64 18.44 4.20
CA MET A 230 24.09 18.45 4.43
C MET A 230 24.92 18.84 3.18
N LYS A 231 24.28 19.38 2.13
CA LYS A 231 24.91 19.88 0.90
C LYS A 231 25.66 18.84 0.07
N GLN A 232 25.31 17.54 0.19
CA GLN A 232 25.94 16.46 -0.58
C GLN A 232 25.45 16.35 -2.02
N ASN A 233 24.42 17.10 -2.42
CA ASN A 233 23.86 17.15 -3.77
C ASN A 233 23.48 15.76 -4.34
N THR A 234 22.77 14.96 -3.55
CA THR A 234 22.39 13.58 -3.88
C THR A 234 21.06 13.55 -4.61
N SER A 235 20.96 12.74 -5.67
CA SER A 235 19.70 12.47 -6.37
C SER A 235 19.04 11.19 -5.87
N TYR A 236 17.75 11.27 -5.58
CA TYR A 236 16.92 10.14 -5.24
C TYR A 236 16.69 9.27 -6.48
N THR A 237 17.07 8.01 -6.41
CA THR A 237 16.82 7.01 -7.45
C THR A 237 15.83 5.98 -6.90
N PRO A 238 14.56 6.01 -7.35
CA PRO A 238 13.54 5.09 -6.84
C PRO A 238 13.89 3.63 -7.14
N LYS A 239 13.81 2.79 -6.12
CA LYS A 239 13.91 1.33 -6.21
C LYS A 239 12.65 0.72 -5.63
N PRO A 240 11.53 0.71 -6.37
CA PRO A 240 10.26 0.25 -5.82
C PRO A 240 10.35 -1.20 -5.36
N TRP A 241 10.00 -1.43 -4.10
CA TRP A 241 9.82 -2.75 -3.54
C TRP A 241 8.80 -2.71 -2.41
N PHE A 242 8.10 -3.82 -2.22
CA PHE A 242 7.03 -3.95 -1.24
C PHE A 242 6.96 -5.40 -0.76
N TRP A 243 6.31 -5.65 0.38
CA TRP A 243 6.01 -6.99 0.86
C TRP A 243 4.64 -7.04 1.53
N SER A 244 4.08 -8.24 1.61
CA SER A 244 2.89 -8.54 2.39
C SER A 244 3.02 -9.93 2.99
N ASP A 245 2.75 -10.04 4.29
CA ASP A 245 2.76 -11.30 5.02
C ASP A 245 1.31 -11.71 5.35
N GLN A 246 0.85 -12.83 4.78
CA GLN A 246 -0.52 -13.32 4.96
C GLN A 246 -0.48 -14.81 5.30
N TYR A 247 -0.91 -15.21 6.50
CA TYR A 247 -0.75 -16.57 7.05
C TYR A 247 0.74 -16.98 7.08
N ASP A 248 1.12 -17.98 6.28
CA ASP A 248 2.50 -18.46 6.04
C ASP A 248 3.05 -18.04 4.66
N LEU A 249 2.28 -17.24 3.92
CA LEU A 249 2.71 -16.64 2.67
C LEU A 249 3.56 -15.39 2.94
N LYS A 250 4.75 -15.36 2.32
CA LYS A 250 5.58 -14.16 2.17
C LYS A 250 5.53 -13.71 0.72
N LEU A 251 4.79 -12.67 0.44
CA LEU A 251 4.79 -12.00 -0.85
C LEU A 251 5.84 -10.89 -0.85
N GLN A 252 6.77 -10.95 -1.79
CA GLN A 252 7.78 -9.92 -2.00
C GLN A 252 7.68 -9.41 -3.44
N ILE A 253 7.63 -8.08 -3.58
CA ILE A 253 7.42 -7.41 -4.87
C ILE A 253 8.61 -6.50 -5.15
N ALA A 254 9.12 -6.54 -6.37
CA ALA A 254 10.10 -5.58 -6.87
C ALA A 254 9.65 -4.99 -8.20
N GLY A 255 9.90 -3.68 -8.40
CA GLY A 255 9.47 -2.94 -9.58
C GLY A 255 8.02 -2.44 -9.48
N LEU A 256 7.53 -1.87 -10.57
CA LEU A 256 6.14 -1.44 -10.74
C LEU A 256 5.57 -2.09 -12.00
N ASN A 257 4.44 -2.77 -11.84
CA ASN A 257 3.80 -3.52 -12.92
C ASN A 257 2.93 -2.66 -13.85
N THR A 258 2.84 -1.35 -13.62
CA THR A 258 1.98 -0.45 -14.40
C THR A 258 2.23 -0.55 -15.90
N GLY A 259 1.18 -0.90 -16.64
CA GLY A 259 1.22 -0.98 -18.10
C GLY A 259 1.85 -2.26 -18.66
N TYR A 260 1.95 -3.31 -17.85
CA TYR A 260 2.34 -4.64 -18.34
C TYR A 260 1.31 -5.19 -19.36
N ASP A 261 1.80 -6.01 -20.26
CA ASP A 261 1.00 -6.69 -21.30
C ASP A 261 1.06 -8.22 -21.18
N GLU A 262 2.03 -8.74 -20.44
CA GLU A 262 2.18 -10.18 -20.23
C GLU A 262 2.74 -10.50 -18.85
N VAL A 263 2.30 -11.62 -18.30
CA VAL A 263 2.84 -12.20 -17.06
C VAL A 263 3.43 -13.58 -17.37
N VAL A 264 4.68 -13.78 -16.99
CA VAL A 264 5.33 -15.09 -17.04
C VAL A 264 5.28 -15.69 -15.65
N VAL A 265 4.62 -16.83 -15.53
CA VAL A 265 4.55 -17.61 -14.28
C VAL A 265 5.74 -18.57 -14.25
N ARG A 266 6.50 -18.53 -13.15
CA ARG A 266 7.55 -19.50 -12.86
C ARG A 266 7.23 -20.19 -11.54
N LYS A 267 7.11 -21.51 -11.58
CA LYS A 267 6.94 -22.34 -10.39
C LYS A 267 8.32 -22.73 -9.86
N GLY A 268 8.44 -22.79 -8.56
CA GLY A 268 9.59 -23.31 -7.85
C GLY A 268 9.23 -24.59 -7.09
N GLU A 269 10.01 -24.92 -6.07
CA GLU A 269 9.76 -26.07 -5.22
C GLU A 269 8.56 -25.81 -4.28
N SER A 270 7.76 -26.85 -4.03
CA SER A 270 6.63 -26.81 -3.10
C SER A 270 5.63 -25.68 -3.43
N ARG A 271 5.49 -24.68 -2.56
CA ARG A 271 4.54 -23.54 -2.67
C ARG A 271 5.18 -22.27 -3.22
N GLN A 272 6.39 -22.37 -3.76
CA GLN A 272 7.07 -21.23 -4.38
C GLN A 272 6.51 -20.97 -5.77
N VAL A 273 6.19 -19.71 -6.03
CA VAL A 273 5.81 -19.24 -7.37
C VAL A 273 6.24 -17.78 -7.53
N SER A 274 6.60 -17.41 -8.74
CA SER A 274 6.90 -16.02 -9.06
C SER A 274 6.23 -15.59 -10.36
N HIS A 275 5.69 -14.39 -10.38
CA HIS A 275 4.99 -13.78 -11.48
C HIS A 275 5.83 -12.62 -12.00
N TRP A 276 6.29 -12.71 -13.24
CA TRP A 276 7.20 -11.76 -13.88
C TRP A 276 6.45 -10.94 -14.89
N TYR A 277 6.37 -9.64 -14.66
CA TYR A 277 5.57 -8.69 -15.43
C TYR A 277 6.40 -8.09 -16.56
N TYR A 278 5.93 -8.23 -17.78
CA TYR A 278 6.58 -7.70 -18.97
C TYR A 278 5.73 -6.63 -19.65
N LYS A 279 6.42 -5.69 -20.32
CA LYS A 279 5.86 -4.86 -21.38
C LYS A 279 6.71 -5.09 -22.63
N GLY A 280 6.14 -5.77 -23.63
CA GLY A 280 6.90 -6.28 -24.77
C GLY A 280 8.03 -7.21 -24.32
N GLN A 281 9.29 -6.78 -24.45
CA GLN A 281 10.47 -7.52 -23.99
C GLN A 281 11.07 -6.98 -22.68
N SER A 282 10.51 -5.91 -22.14
CA SER A 282 11.06 -5.26 -20.95
C SER A 282 10.45 -5.82 -19.67
N LEU A 283 11.27 -6.27 -18.75
CA LEU A 283 10.86 -6.66 -17.39
C LEU A 283 10.52 -5.41 -16.58
N LEU A 284 9.30 -5.36 -16.03
CA LEU A 284 8.82 -4.24 -15.23
C LEU A 284 8.85 -4.53 -13.73
N ALA A 285 8.38 -5.71 -13.34
CA ALA A 285 8.20 -6.10 -11.94
C ALA A 285 8.24 -7.62 -11.76
N VAL A 286 8.35 -8.05 -10.51
CA VAL A 286 8.19 -9.43 -10.08
C VAL A 286 7.42 -9.49 -8.77
N ASP A 287 6.41 -10.38 -8.71
CA ASP A 287 5.78 -10.82 -7.47
C ASP A 287 6.33 -12.21 -7.13
N ALA A 288 6.98 -12.35 -6.02
CA ALA A 288 7.54 -13.60 -5.55
C ALA A 288 6.79 -14.08 -4.29
N LEU A 289 6.11 -15.21 -4.43
CA LEU A 289 5.30 -15.83 -3.39
C LEU A 289 6.10 -16.99 -2.79
N ASN A 290 6.55 -16.84 -1.55
CA ASN A 290 7.45 -17.77 -0.86
C ASN A 290 8.75 -18.08 -1.63
N ASP A 291 9.15 -17.21 -2.57
CA ASP A 291 10.34 -17.39 -3.42
C ASP A 291 11.33 -16.21 -3.29
N PRO A 292 12.06 -16.12 -2.17
CA PRO A 292 13.02 -15.02 -1.93
C PRO A 292 14.15 -15.01 -2.96
N ARG A 293 14.45 -16.17 -3.59
CA ARG A 293 15.48 -16.25 -4.64
C ARG A 293 15.04 -15.52 -5.90
N CYS A 294 13.82 -15.78 -6.40
CA CYS A 294 13.27 -15.07 -7.54
C CYS A 294 13.07 -13.59 -7.26
N TYR A 295 12.65 -13.21 -6.04
CA TYR A 295 12.60 -11.82 -5.62
C TYR A 295 13.96 -11.12 -5.76
N MET A 296 15.01 -11.68 -5.16
CA MET A 296 16.34 -11.07 -5.18
C MET A 296 16.93 -10.95 -6.59
N ILE A 297 16.71 -11.97 -7.42
CA ILE A 297 17.17 -11.95 -8.82
C ILE A 297 16.38 -10.92 -9.61
N GLY A 298 15.04 -10.94 -9.53
CA GLY A 298 14.17 -9.99 -10.21
C GLY A 298 14.48 -8.54 -9.83
N LYS A 299 14.64 -8.26 -8.53
CA LYS A 299 15.01 -6.94 -8.05
C LYS A 299 16.31 -6.44 -8.68
N ARG A 300 17.37 -7.26 -8.69
CA ARG A 300 18.67 -6.89 -9.29
C ARG A 300 18.57 -6.68 -10.79
N LEU A 301 17.81 -7.51 -11.50
CA LEU A 301 17.59 -7.35 -12.93
C LEU A 301 16.86 -6.05 -13.26
N ILE A 302 15.80 -5.74 -12.52
CA ILE A 302 15.02 -4.49 -12.68
C ILE A 302 15.89 -3.26 -12.40
N GLU A 303 16.67 -3.27 -11.32
CA GLU A 303 17.60 -2.19 -10.97
C GLU A 303 18.71 -1.99 -12.00
N ALA A 304 19.16 -3.08 -12.65
CA ALA A 304 20.15 -3.05 -13.71
C ALA A 304 19.57 -2.80 -15.12
N ASN A 305 18.24 -2.60 -15.23
CA ASN A 305 17.51 -2.53 -16.51
C ASN A 305 17.78 -3.74 -17.43
N LYS A 306 18.02 -4.92 -16.86
CA LYS A 306 18.17 -6.18 -17.58
C LYS A 306 16.84 -6.93 -17.65
N SER A 307 16.52 -7.47 -18.82
CA SER A 307 15.30 -8.25 -19.04
C SER A 307 15.67 -9.62 -19.57
N PRO A 308 15.52 -10.70 -18.80
CA PRO A 308 15.73 -12.05 -19.30
C PRO A 308 14.70 -12.40 -20.37
N SER A 309 15.00 -13.37 -21.23
CA SER A 309 13.99 -13.86 -22.14
C SER A 309 12.88 -14.58 -21.39
N LYS A 310 11.66 -14.44 -21.87
CA LYS A 310 10.49 -15.11 -21.28
C LYS A 310 10.65 -16.64 -21.25
N ASN A 311 11.34 -17.22 -22.26
CA ASN A 311 11.62 -18.65 -22.30
C ASN A 311 12.56 -19.10 -21.18
N GLN A 312 13.57 -18.29 -20.83
CA GLN A 312 14.44 -18.59 -19.68
C GLN A 312 13.67 -18.59 -18.36
N LEU A 313 12.65 -17.74 -18.22
CA LEU A 313 11.80 -17.73 -17.02
C LEU A 313 10.81 -18.89 -16.99
N ARG A 314 10.25 -19.30 -18.14
CA ARG A 314 9.33 -20.45 -18.24
C ARG A 314 10.02 -21.79 -18.00
N ASP A 315 11.31 -21.88 -18.29
CA ASP A 315 12.09 -23.10 -18.00
C ASP A 315 12.43 -23.16 -16.51
N GLU A 316 11.69 -23.95 -15.77
CA GLU A 316 11.85 -24.13 -14.31
C GLU A 316 13.25 -24.67 -13.95
N ASN A 317 13.95 -25.37 -14.86
CA ASN A 317 15.30 -25.90 -14.67
C ASN A 317 16.38 -24.84 -14.97
N PHE A 318 16.05 -23.74 -15.62
CA PHE A 318 17.03 -22.71 -15.95
C PHE A 318 17.56 -22.02 -14.69
N ASN A 319 18.88 -22.00 -14.53
CA ASN A 319 19.52 -21.37 -13.38
C ASN A 319 19.52 -19.83 -13.50
N LEU A 320 18.55 -19.19 -12.87
CA LEU A 320 18.41 -17.72 -12.92
C LEU A 320 19.65 -16.94 -12.42
N LYS A 321 20.54 -17.54 -11.61
CA LYS A 321 21.75 -16.83 -11.12
C LYS A 321 22.70 -16.43 -12.25
N VAL A 322 22.67 -17.13 -13.40
CA VAL A 322 23.52 -16.78 -14.55
C VAL A 322 23.14 -15.43 -15.16
N LEU A 323 21.91 -14.95 -14.94
CA LEU A 323 21.41 -13.66 -15.43
C LEU A 323 22.01 -12.45 -14.68
N LEU A 324 22.64 -12.68 -13.54
CA LEU A 324 23.26 -11.64 -12.72
C LEU A 324 24.71 -11.36 -13.06
N LYS A 325 25.30 -12.17 -13.93
CA LYS A 325 26.63 -11.99 -14.50
C LYS A 325 26.60 -10.98 -15.68
#